data_b40068a2db5ed5abca8e285db302ad22
#
_entry.id   b40068a2db5ed5abca8e285db302ad22
#
_cell.length_a   1.000
_cell.length_b   1.000
_cell.length_c   1.000
_cell.angle_alpha   90.00
_cell.angle_beta   90.00
_cell.angle_gamma   90.00
#
_symmetry.space_group_name_H-M   'P 1'
#
loop_
_entity.id
_entity.type
_entity.pdbx_description
1 polymer ?
#
loop_
_entity_poly.entity_id
_entity_poly.type
_entity_poly.pdbx_seq_one_letter_code
_entity_poly.pdbx_strand_id
1 'polypeptide(L)'
;SGSGKSTLLNMLGCLDRPSSGKLYLGDDDVAQMNDDQLSYIRASRIGIVFQAYNLIQQLTVVENIEVPLIYQGRISKSDKQRCVELAKMVGLGQRLDHRPTQLSGGQQQRVAIARSLVNNPYFILADEPTGNLDSKTTYEILALFQQLNDAGKTIILVTHEDDVSRHAKRVIRLRDGLIQVDQRHEQERFDEVPMAVALAAVSAL
;
A
#
# COMPACT_ATOMS: atom_id res chain seq x y z
N SER A 1 -15.13 14.04 -7.09
CA SER A 1 -15.21 14.50 -5.71
C SER A 1 -16.62 14.22 -5.17
N GLY A 2 -16.77 13.75 -3.92
CA GLY A 2 -18.10 13.52 -3.30
C GLY A 2 -18.70 12.12 -3.52
N SER A 3 -18.07 11.24 -4.28
CA SER A 3 -18.62 9.91 -4.58
C SER A 3 -18.54 8.88 -3.44
N GLY A 4 -17.94 9.24 -2.28
CA GLY A 4 -17.80 8.33 -1.12
C GLY A 4 -16.52 7.49 -1.09
N LYS A 5 -15.61 7.63 -2.06
CA LYS A 5 -14.35 6.84 -2.11
C LYS A 5 -13.50 7.03 -0.86
N SER A 6 -13.24 8.27 -0.45
CA SER A 6 -12.42 8.56 0.75
C SER A 6 -13.09 8.06 2.03
N THR A 7 -14.42 8.10 2.12
CA THR A 7 -15.16 7.55 3.25
C THR A 7 -15.00 6.03 3.30
N LEU A 8 -15.14 5.35 2.17
CA LEU A 8 -14.92 3.89 2.08
C LEU A 8 -13.46 3.54 2.40
N LEU A 9 -12.51 4.34 1.90
CA LEU A 9 -11.09 4.17 2.19
C LEU A 9 -10.81 4.26 3.69
N ASN A 10 -11.38 5.28 4.37
CA ASN A 10 -11.21 5.45 5.81
C ASN A 10 -11.79 4.27 6.60
N MET A 11 -12.94 3.74 6.19
CA MET A 11 -13.51 2.53 6.82
C MET A 11 -12.62 1.31 6.58
N LEU A 12 -12.18 1.06 5.35
CA LEU A 12 -11.28 -0.06 5.03
C LEU A 12 -9.92 0.08 5.73
N GLY A 13 -9.44 1.31 5.90
CA GLY A 13 -8.23 1.63 6.65
C GLY A 13 -8.41 1.61 8.17
N CYS A 14 -9.60 1.28 8.67
CA CYS A 14 -9.93 1.35 10.11
C CYS A 14 -9.65 2.73 10.73
N LEU A 15 -9.72 3.80 9.93
CA LEU A 15 -9.61 5.20 10.38
C LEU A 15 -10.96 5.75 10.85
N ASP A 16 -12.05 5.14 10.39
CA ASP A 16 -13.41 5.47 10.74
C ASP A 16 -14.25 4.20 10.88
N ARG A 17 -15.42 4.32 11.51
CA ARG A 17 -16.36 3.20 11.72
C ARG A 17 -17.61 3.41 10.86
N PRO A 18 -18.20 2.32 10.33
CA PRO A 18 -19.50 2.42 9.69
C PRO A 18 -20.57 2.84 10.70
N SER A 19 -21.44 3.78 10.34
CA SER A 19 -22.60 4.20 11.17
C SER A 19 -23.60 3.07 11.37
N SER A 20 -23.64 2.11 10.45
CA SER A 20 -24.45 0.90 10.51
C SER A 20 -23.83 -0.19 9.64
N GLY A 21 -24.25 -1.45 9.87
CA GLY A 21 -23.70 -2.61 9.17
C GLY A 21 -22.48 -3.19 9.88
N LYS A 22 -21.75 -4.05 9.17
CA LYS A 22 -20.59 -4.77 9.68
C LYS A 22 -19.43 -4.67 8.71
N LEU A 23 -18.21 -4.65 9.24
CA LEU A 23 -16.99 -4.70 8.47
C LEU A 23 -16.08 -5.77 9.08
N TYR A 24 -15.81 -6.81 8.31
CA TYR A 24 -14.94 -7.90 8.74
C TYR A 24 -13.56 -7.79 8.11
N LEU A 25 -12.53 -7.94 8.92
CA LEU A 25 -11.15 -8.09 8.49
C LEU A 25 -10.62 -9.44 8.99
N GLY A 26 -10.64 -10.44 8.11
CA GLY A 26 -10.56 -11.84 8.51
C GLY A 26 -11.81 -12.21 9.32
N ASP A 27 -11.62 -12.77 10.51
CA ASP A 27 -12.69 -13.16 11.42
C ASP A 27 -13.14 -12.04 12.38
N ASP A 28 -12.45 -10.89 12.35
CA ASP A 28 -12.67 -9.78 13.26
C ASP A 28 -13.71 -8.78 12.73
N ASP A 29 -14.79 -8.53 13.47
CA ASP A 29 -15.75 -7.45 13.19
C ASP A 29 -15.18 -6.11 13.69
N VAL A 30 -14.50 -5.40 12.81
CA VAL A 30 -13.84 -4.13 13.15
C VAL A 30 -14.81 -2.99 13.46
N ALA A 31 -16.09 -3.11 13.08
CA ALA A 31 -17.12 -2.14 13.42
C ALA A 31 -17.41 -2.06 14.92
N GLN A 32 -17.13 -3.13 15.67
CA GLN A 32 -17.35 -3.23 17.10
C GLN A 32 -16.10 -2.95 17.95
N MET A 33 -14.96 -2.74 17.32
CA MET A 33 -13.68 -2.53 18.01
C MET A 33 -13.54 -1.11 18.59
N ASN A 34 -12.87 -1.00 19.73
CA ASN A 34 -12.46 0.30 20.29
C ASN A 34 -11.25 0.89 19.55
N ASP A 35 -10.86 2.12 19.88
CA ASP A 35 -9.80 2.85 19.15
C ASP A 35 -8.41 2.19 19.30
N ASP A 36 -8.10 1.59 20.44
CA ASP A 36 -6.85 0.88 20.66
C ASP A 36 -6.78 -0.38 19.79
N GLN A 37 -7.89 -1.13 19.71
CA GLN A 37 -8.01 -2.31 18.86
C GLN A 37 -7.89 -1.93 17.37
N LEU A 38 -8.58 -0.87 16.93
CA LEU A 38 -8.46 -0.37 15.55
C LEU A 38 -7.03 0.10 15.24
N SER A 39 -6.37 0.76 16.21
CA SER A 39 -4.96 1.17 16.06
C SER A 39 -4.03 -0.04 15.91
N TYR A 40 -4.26 -1.10 16.67
CA TYR A 40 -3.52 -2.35 16.53
C TYR A 40 -3.76 -3.01 15.16
N ILE A 41 -5.02 -3.08 14.69
CA ILE A 41 -5.38 -3.64 13.37
C ILE A 41 -4.68 -2.83 12.26
N ARG A 42 -4.76 -1.50 12.30
CA ARG A 42 -4.06 -0.64 11.33
C ARG A 42 -2.57 -0.93 11.29
N ALA A 43 -1.94 -0.98 12.45
CA ALA A 43 -0.50 -1.18 12.54
C ALA A 43 -0.03 -2.56 12.10
N SER A 44 -0.87 -3.60 12.29
CA SER A 44 -0.45 -4.99 12.08
C SER A 44 -0.97 -5.63 10.79
N ARG A 45 -2.15 -5.23 10.30
CA ARG A 45 -2.87 -5.94 9.24
C ARG A 45 -3.12 -5.14 7.98
N ILE A 46 -2.92 -3.82 8.00
CA ILE A 46 -3.21 -2.93 6.89
C ILE A 46 -1.93 -2.20 6.48
N GLY A 47 -1.52 -2.36 5.22
CA GLY A 47 -0.51 -1.51 4.62
C GLY A 47 -1.17 -0.30 3.97
N ILE A 48 -0.67 0.90 4.21
CA ILE A 48 -1.24 2.11 3.60
C ILE A 48 -0.16 2.82 2.78
N VAL A 49 -0.53 3.18 1.55
CA VAL A 49 0.27 3.95 0.60
C VAL A 49 -0.52 5.19 0.20
N PHE A 50 0.02 6.38 0.44
CA PHE A 50 -0.64 7.66 0.15
C PHE A 50 -0.05 8.32 -1.09
N GLN A 51 -0.82 9.19 -1.72
CA GLN A 51 -0.38 10.03 -2.83
C GLN A 51 0.79 10.95 -2.45
N ALA A 52 0.80 11.48 -1.21
CA ALA A 52 1.85 12.37 -0.70
C ALA A 52 3.03 11.63 -0.06
N TYR A 53 3.14 10.31 -0.27
CA TYR A 53 4.18 9.41 0.28
C TYR A 53 4.19 9.34 1.82
N ASN A 54 3.96 10.43 2.54
CA ASN A 54 3.96 10.58 3.99
C ASN A 54 5.21 9.99 4.65
N LEU A 55 6.38 10.30 4.09
CA LEU A 55 7.67 9.92 4.64
C LEU A 55 8.15 10.94 5.68
N ILE A 56 8.80 10.45 6.72
CA ILE A 56 9.46 11.28 7.73
C ILE A 56 10.77 11.76 7.15
N GLN A 57 10.88 13.08 6.92
CA GLN A 57 11.97 13.70 6.16
C GLN A 57 13.35 13.56 6.82
N GLN A 58 13.39 13.41 8.14
CA GLN A 58 14.61 13.26 8.94
C GLN A 58 15.17 11.84 8.92
N LEU A 59 14.34 10.86 8.57
CA LEU A 59 14.68 9.44 8.55
C LEU A 59 15.21 9.01 7.18
N THR A 60 16.11 8.04 7.19
CA THR A 60 16.60 7.36 5.98
C THR A 60 15.52 6.48 5.35
N VAL A 61 15.83 5.88 4.18
CA VAL A 61 14.96 4.88 3.52
C VAL A 61 14.64 3.73 4.47
N VAL A 62 15.67 3.11 5.09
CA VAL A 62 15.46 1.97 5.99
C VAL A 62 14.68 2.38 7.22
N GLU A 63 15.03 3.49 7.85
CA GLU A 63 14.34 4.00 9.05
C GLU A 63 12.86 4.33 8.76
N ASN A 64 12.52 4.86 7.57
CA ASN A 64 11.13 5.06 7.17
C ASN A 64 10.36 3.74 7.04
N ILE A 65 11.01 2.68 6.55
CA ILE A 65 10.41 1.34 6.44
C ILE A 65 10.23 0.72 7.84
N GLU A 66 11.11 1.03 8.79
CA GLU A 66 11.05 0.54 10.18
C GLU A 66 9.91 1.18 11.00
N VAL A 67 9.40 2.34 10.62
CA VAL A 67 8.40 3.11 11.39
C VAL A 67 7.23 2.26 11.91
N PRO A 68 6.56 1.41 11.09
CA PRO A 68 5.44 0.60 11.58
C PRO A 68 5.85 -0.42 12.66
N LEU A 69 7.09 -0.90 12.65
CA LEU A 69 7.62 -1.84 13.67
C LEU A 69 7.85 -1.14 15.01
N ILE A 70 8.27 0.14 14.98
CA ILE A 70 8.46 0.96 16.20
C ILE A 70 7.14 1.05 16.97
N TYR A 71 6.02 1.27 16.28
CA TYR A 71 4.69 1.32 16.90
C TYR A 71 4.24 -0.01 17.52
N GLN A 72 4.84 -1.13 17.14
CA GLN A 72 4.60 -2.44 17.74
C GLN A 72 5.51 -2.71 18.96
N GLY A 73 6.40 -1.80 19.30
CA GLY A 73 7.21 -1.82 20.54
C GLY A 73 8.45 -2.71 20.49
N ARG A 74 8.81 -3.30 19.35
CA ARG A 74 10.03 -4.13 19.21
C ARG A 74 10.61 -4.02 17.82
N ILE A 75 11.94 -3.79 17.73
CA ILE A 75 12.73 -3.97 16.51
C ILE A 75 13.85 -4.95 16.84
N SER A 76 13.73 -6.15 16.30
CA SER A 76 14.77 -7.18 16.36
C SER A 76 15.81 -7.00 15.25
N LYS A 77 16.91 -7.76 15.30
CA LYS A 77 17.88 -7.79 14.21
C LYS A 77 17.27 -8.35 12.91
N SER A 78 16.35 -9.32 13.02
CA SER A 78 15.62 -9.87 11.87
C SER A 78 14.70 -8.84 11.24
N ASP A 79 14.05 -7.99 12.03
CA ASP A 79 13.19 -6.91 11.51
C ASP A 79 14.00 -5.88 10.72
N LYS A 80 15.16 -5.49 11.20
CA LYS A 80 16.09 -4.60 10.45
C LYS A 80 16.53 -5.22 9.13
N GLN A 81 16.91 -6.50 9.16
CA GLN A 81 17.27 -7.21 7.93
C GLN A 81 16.10 -7.24 6.94
N ARG A 82 14.88 -7.50 7.42
CA ARG A 82 13.66 -7.47 6.61
C ARG A 82 13.43 -6.09 5.97
N CYS A 83 13.64 -4.99 6.69
CA CYS A 83 13.52 -3.64 6.12
C CYS A 83 14.51 -3.40 4.99
N VAL A 84 15.76 -3.87 5.14
CA VAL A 84 16.77 -3.81 4.07
C VAL A 84 16.35 -4.62 2.85
N GLU A 85 15.81 -5.82 3.05
CA GLU A 85 15.34 -6.68 1.96
C GLU A 85 14.14 -6.08 1.24
N LEU A 86 13.19 -5.48 1.95
CA LEU A 86 12.08 -4.76 1.36
C LEU A 86 12.57 -3.53 0.54
N ALA A 87 13.55 -2.79 1.04
CA ALA A 87 14.16 -1.68 0.29
C ALA A 87 14.82 -2.17 -1.01
N LYS A 88 15.54 -3.29 -0.95
CA LYS A 88 16.14 -3.91 -2.14
C LYS A 88 15.08 -4.40 -3.12
N MET A 89 14.03 -5.03 -2.62
CA MET A 89 12.91 -5.54 -3.42
C MET A 89 12.25 -4.44 -4.26
N VAL A 90 12.09 -3.24 -3.72
CA VAL A 90 11.54 -2.09 -4.46
C VAL A 90 12.61 -1.32 -5.26
N GLY A 91 13.82 -1.85 -5.42
CA GLY A 91 14.89 -1.26 -6.22
C GLY A 91 15.68 -0.14 -5.52
N LEU A 92 15.64 -0.06 -4.19
CA LEU A 92 16.33 0.97 -3.41
C LEU A 92 17.57 0.46 -2.65
N GLY A 93 18.11 -0.71 -3.02
CA GLY A 93 19.24 -1.33 -2.34
C GLY A 93 20.51 -0.49 -2.28
N GLN A 94 20.70 0.44 -3.23
CA GLN A 94 21.84 1.36 -3.25
C GLN A 94 21.55 2.72 -2.60
N ARG A 95 20.39 2.86 -1.94
CA ARG A 95 19.91 4.11 -1.35
C ARG A 95 19.43 3.98 0.08
N LEU A 96 19.87 2.95 0.79
CA LEU A 96 19.39 2.59 2.14
C LEU A 96 19.51 3.75 3.14
N ASP A 97 20.60 4.51 3.05
CA ASP A 97 20.94 5.64 3.94
C ASP A 97 20.49 7.00 3.39
N HIS A 98 19.85 7.04 2.19
CA HIS A 98 19.32 8.29 1.65
C HIS A 98 18.08 8.74 2.42
N ARG A 99 17.90 10.07 2.51
CA ARG A 99 16.70 10.69 3.06
C ARG A 99 15.71 11.04 1.95
N PRO A 100 14.42 11.21 2.25
CA PRO A 100 13.39 11.54 1.25
C PRO A 100 13.75 12.72 0.34
N THR A 101 14.41 13.75 0.89
CA THR A 101 14.88 14.92 0.11
C THR A 101 15.93 14.60 -0.97
N GLN A 102 16.55 13.44 -0.91
CA GLN A 102 17.57 12.95 -1.86
C GLN A 102 16.98 11.96 -2.88
N LEU A 103 15.67 11.75 -2.87
CA LEU A 103 14.95 10.76 -3.67
C LEU A 103 13.99 11.45 -4.64
N SER A 104 13.85 10.88 -5.84
CA SER A 104 12.78 11.26 -6.76
C SER A 104 11.40 10.86 -6.19
N GLY A 105 10.31 11.43 -6.72
CA GLY A 105 8.94 11.10 -6.31
C GLY A 105 8.64 9.60 -6.40
N GLY A 106 9.03 8.96 -7.51
CA GLY A 106 8.88 7.51 -7.68
C GLY A 106 9.70 6.69 -6.68
N GLN A 107 10.91 7.15 -6.32
CA GLN A 107 11.70 6.50 -5.28
C GLN A 107 11.06 6.66 -3.90
N GLN A 108 10.51 7.83 -3.59
CA GLN A 108 9.76 8.06 -2.36
C GLN A 108 8.52 7.17 -2.29
N GLN A 109 7.79 7.00 -3.40
CA GLN A 109 6.64 6.09 -3.47
C GLN A 109 7.06 4.63 -3.24
N ARG A 110 8.20 4.20 -3.77
CA ARG A 110 8.76 2.87 -3.52
C ARG A 110 9.10 2.66 -2.04
N VAL A 111 9.61 3.68 -1.33
CA VAL A 111 9.80 3.63 0.13
C VAL A 111 8.46 3.44 0.84
N ALA A 112 7.42 4.19 0.46
CA ALA A 112 6.08 4.07 1.04
C ALA A 112 5.48 2.68 0.81
N ILE A 113 5.68 2.08 -0.38
CA ILE A 113 5.25 0.70 -0.67
C ILE A 113 6.03 -0.30 0.19
N ALA A 114 7.35 -0.20 0.28
CA ALA A 114 8.16 -1.08 1.14
C ALA A 114 7.74 -0.97 2.61
N ARG A 115 7.50 0.25 3.10
CA ARG A 115 6.98 0.50 4.46
C ARG A 115 5.64 -0.18 4.68
N SER A 116 4.74 -0.15 3.70
CA SER A 116 3.42 -0.77 3.83
C SER A 116 3.46 -2.30 3.95
N LEU A 117 4.55 -2.93 3.51
CA LEU A 117 4.74 -4.38 3.52
C LEU A 117 5.39 -4.93 4.79
N VAL A 118 6.03 -4.07 5.60
CA VAL A 118 6.94 -4.52 6.67
C VAL A 118 6.26 -5.40 7.71
N ASN A 119 4.98 -5.18 8.01
CA ASN A 119 4.20 -5.96 8.98
C ASN A 119 3.44 -7.14 8.35
N ASN A 120 3.74 -7.51 7.10
CA ASN A 120 3.04 -8.56 6.37
C ASN A 120 1.50 -8.38 6.40
N PRO A 121 0.98 -7.27 5.89
CA PRO A 121 -0.44 -6.94 6.01
C PRO A 121 -1.33 -7.92 5.23
N TYR A 122 -2.62 -7.98 5.58
CA TYR A 122 -3.63 -8.73 4.84
C TYR A 122 -3.89 -8.13 3.46
N PHE A 123 -3.85 -6.80 3.38
CA PHE A 123 -3.95 -6.07 2.12
C PHE A 123 -3.22 -4.72 2.20
N ILE A 124 -2.93 -4.18 1.03
CA ILE A 124 -2.39 -2.82 0.86
C ILE A 124 -3.52 -1.93 0.34
N LEU A 125 -3.76 -0.83 1.03
CA LEU A 125 -4.68 0.22 0.64
C LEU A 125 -3.87 1.38 0.05
N ALA A 126 -4.02 1.63 -1.24
CA ALA A 126 -3.28 2.65 -1.97
C ALA A 126 -4.22 3.76 -2.44
N ASP A 127 -4.06 4.97 -1.88
CA ASP A 127 -4.85 6.15 -2.18
C ASP A 127 -4.13 7.03 -3.18
N GLU A 128 -4.65 7.08 -4.41
CA GLU A 128 -4.08 7.84 -5.54
C GLU A 128 -2.55 7.67 -5.68
N PRO A 129 -2.01 6.42 -5.64
CA PRO A 129 -0.59 6.18 -5.43
C PRO A 129 0.30 6.68 -6.58
N THR A 130 -0.28 7.08 -7.69
CA THR A 130 0.42 7.55 -8.89
C THR A 130 0.13 9.02 -9.23
N GLY A 131 -0.77 9.68 -8.50
CA GLY A 131 -1.27 11.01 -8.84
C GLY A 131 -0.23 12.15 -8.83
N ASN A 132 0.96 11.93 -8.27
CA ASN A 132 2.07 12.90 -8.25
C ASN A 132 3.26 12.45 -9.10
N LEU A 133 3.08 11.47 -9.99
CA LEU A 133 4.17 10.85 -10.76
C LEU A 133 4.02 11.14 -12.26
N ASP A 134 5.13 11.17 -12.97
CA ASP A 134 5.12 11.15 -14.43
C ASP A 134 4.64 9.79 -14.97
N SER A 135 4.21 9.76 -16.23
CA SER A 135 3.63 8.57 -16.85
C SER A 135 4.54 7.34 -16.79
N LYS A 136 5.85 7.51 -17.00
CA LYS A 136 6.80 6.39 -16.96
C LYS A 136 6.88 5.81 -15.53
N THR A 137 7.04 6.67 -14.56
CA THR A 137 7.11 6.28 -13.13
C THR A 137 5.77 5.68 -12.68
N THR A 138 4.63 6.20 -13.15
CA THR A 138 3.30 5.63 -12.93
C THR A 138 3.26 4.17 -13.35
N TYR A 139 3.68 3.85 -14.57
CA TYR A 139 3.73 2.47 -15.06
C TYR A 139 4.63 1.58 -14.22
N GLU A 140 5.79 2.07 -13.79
CA GLU A 140 6.70 1.31 -12.93
C GLU A 140 6.07 0.98 -11.56
N ILE A 141 5.32 1.90 -10.98
CA ILE A 141 4.62 1.69 -9.69
C ILE A 141 3.44 0.73 -9.85
N LEU A 142 2.65 0.87 -10.92
CA LEU A 142 1.54 -0.06 -11.19
C LEU A 142 2.05 -1.47 -11.45
N ALA A 143 3.14 -1.62 -12.18
CA ALA A 143 3.78 -2.91 -12.41
C ALA A 143 4.30 -3.54 -11.11
N LEU A 144 4.85 -2.74 -10.18
CA LEU A 144 5.23 -3.20 -8.86
C LEU A 144 4.00 -3.72 -8.08
N PHE A 145 2.86 -3.02 -8.12
CA PHE A 145 1.63 -3.52 -7.50
C PHE A 145 1.13 -4.81 -8.15
N GLN A 146 1.22 -4.97 -9.48
CA GLN A 146 0.87 -6.21 -10.15
C GLN A 146 1.74 -7.37 -9.69
N GLN A 147 3.07 -7.17 -9.60
CA GLN A 147 4.00 -8.18 -9.10
C GLN A 147 3.69 -8.59 -7.65
N LEU A 148 3.41 -7.63 -6.77
CA LEU A 148 2.99 -7.91 -5.40
C LEU A 148 1.67 -8.70 -5.35
N ASN A 149 0.72 -8.38 -6.23
CA ASN A 149 -0.54 -9.12 -6.31
C ASN A 149 -0.33 -10.54 -6.85
N ASP A 150 0.55 -10.75 -7.82
CA ASP A 150 0.90 -12.09 -8.33
C ASP A 150 1.61 -12.93 -7.25
N ALA A 151 2.34 -12.27 -6.35
CA ALA A 151 2.94 -12.90 -5.16
C ALA A 151 1.91 -13.15 -4.02
N GLY A 152 0.61 -12.97 -4.26
CA GLY A 152 -0.47 -13.28 -3.33
C GLY A 152 -0.92 -12.12 -2.45
N LYS A 153 -0.37 -10.90 -2.59
CA LYS A 153 -0.85 -9.74 -1.81
C LYS A 153 -2.13 -9.17 -2.40
N THR A 154 -3.11 -8.89 -1.55
CA THR A 154 -4.31 -8.15 -1.95
C THR A 154 -3.99 -6.66 -2.02
N ILE A 155 -4.31 -6.00 -3.14
CA ILE A 155 -4.13 -4.57 -3.34
C ILE A 155 -5.50 -3.93 -3.57
N ILE A 156 -5.83 -2.93 -2.78
CA ILE A 156 -7.01 -2.07 -2.97
C ILE A 156 -6.49 -0.70 -3.39
N LEU A 157 -6.75 -0.33 -4.64
CA LEU A 157 -6.27 0.92 -5.20
C LEU A 157 -7.45 1.87 -5.40
N VAL A 158 -7.36 3.05 -4.82
CA VAL A 158 -8.33 4.14 -5.01
C VAL A 158 -7.75 5.12 -6.02
N THR A 159 -8.49 5.36 -7.09
CA THR A 159 -8.09 6.31 -8.13
C THR A 159 -9.33 6.94 -8.81
N HIS A 160 -9.12 8.06 -9.44
CA HIS A 160 -10.10 8.66 -10.36
C HIS A 160 -9.67 8.51 -11.84
N GLU A 161 -8.52 7.89 -12.10
CA GLU A 161 -7.97 7.69 -13.43
C GLU A 161 -8.44 6.35 -14.01
N ASP A 162 -9.13 6.41 -15.16
CA ASP A 162 -9.62 5.21 -15.85
C ASP A 162 -8.48 4.33 -16.36
N ASP A 163 -7.37 4.93 -16.80
CA ASP A 163 -6.19 4.22 -17.29
C ASP A 163 -5.59 3.36 -16.17
N VAL A 164 -5.48 3.90 -14.95
CA VAL A 164 -4.99 3.17 -13.78
C VAL A 164 -5.93 2.00 -13.44
N SER A 165 -7.24 2.20 -13.57
CA SER A 165 -8.25 1.17 -13.24
C SER A 165 -8.18 -0.07 -14.13
N ARG A 166 -7.70 0.04 -15.40
CA ARG A 166 -7.53 -1.09 -16.32
C ARG A 166 -6.48 -2.10 -15.84
N HIS A 167 -5.55 -1.66 -15.00
CA HIS A 167 -4.51 -2.50 -14.42
C HIS A 167 -4.95 -3.29 -13.18
N ALA A 168 -6.24 -3.20 -12.78
CA ALA A 168 -6.82 -3.99 -11.70
C ALA A 168 -7.59 -5.21 -12.25
N LYS A 169 -7.76 -6.27 -11.47
CA LYS A 169 -8.55 -7.48 -11.82
C LYS A 169 -10.06 -7.28 -11.56
N ARG A 170 -10.43 -6.27 -10.76
CA ARG A 170 -11.82 -5.92 -10.41
C ARG A 170 -11.91 -4.42 -10.24
N VAL A 171 -12.95 -3.82 -10.79
CA VAL A 171 -13.23 -2.39 -10.68
C VAL A 171 -14.59 -2.19 -10.01
N ILE A 172 -14.60 -1.39 -8.95
CA ILE A 172 -15.82 -0.95 -8.27
C ILE A 172 -15.94 0.56 -8.47
N ARG A 173 -16.99 1.00 -9.14
CA ARG A 173 -17.28 2.43 -9.35
C ARG A 173 -18.30 2.91 -8.36
N LEU A 174 -17.94 3.95 -7.63
CA LEU A 174 -18.80 4.62 -6.66
C LEU A 174 -19.31 5.95 -7.22
N ARG A 175 -20.60 6.23 -7.03
CA ARG A 175 -21.22 7.50 -7.28
C ARG A 175 -22.23 7.81 -6.20
N ASP A 176 -22.13 8.99 -5.58
CA ASP A 176 -23.05 9.47 -4.54
C ASP A 176 -23.25 8.46 -3.39
N GLY A 177 -22.14 7.81 -2.99
CA GLY A 177 -22.12 6.81 -1.92
C GLY A 177 -22.66 5.41 -2.31
N LEU A 178 -23.08 5.22 -3.57
CA LEU A 178 -23.63 3.95 -4.05
C LEU A 178 -22.67 3.26 -5.04
N ILE A 179 -22.67 1.93 -5.02
CA ILE A 179 -21.96 1.12 -6.01
C ILE A 179 -22.76 1.17 -7.31
N GLN A 180 -22.20 1.75 -8.36
CA GLN A 180 -22.77 1.79 -9.69
C GLN A 180 -22.31 0.64 -10.57
N VAL A 181 -21.05 0.23 -10.38
CA VAL A 181 -20.42 -0.86 -11.15
C VAL A 181 -19.59 -1.69 -10.18
N ASP A 182 -19.67 -2.99 -10.30
CA ASP A 182 -18.80 -3.96 -9.67
C ASP A 182 -18.55 -5.08 -10.68
N GLN A 183 -17.40 -5.04 -11.33
CA GLN A 183 -17.09 -6.00 -12.40
C GLN A 183 -15.64 -6.48 -12.33
N ARG A 184 -15.43 -7.73 -12.70
CA ARG A 184 -14.11 -8.28 -12.99
C ARG A 184 -13.88 -8.16 -14.49
N HIS A 185 -12.64 -7.88 -14.86
CA HIS A 185 -12.23 -7.83 -16.26
C HIS A 185 -10.81 -8.41 -16.41
N GLU A 186 -10.41 -8.62 -17.66
CA GLU A 186 -9.04 -8.97 -17.95
C GLU A 186 -8.13 -7.80 -17.64
N GLN A 187 -7.12 -8.04 -16.80
CA GLN A 187 -6.17 -7.03 -16.33
C GLN A 187 -5.20 -6.68 -17.45
N GLU A 188 -5.08 -5.39 -17.79
CA GLU A 188 -3.99 -4.90 -18.62
C GLU A 188 -2.65 -5.09 -17.87
N ARG A 189 -1.72 -5.80 -18.49
CA ARG A 189 -0.43 -6.15 -17.88
C ARG A 189 0.71 -5.42 -18.55
N PHE A 190 1.80 -5.25 -17.82
CA PHE A 190 3.04 -4.68 -18.32
C PHE A 190 3.94 -5.84 -18.79
N ASP A 191 4.27 -5.88 -20.08
CA ASP A 191 5.01 -6.99 -20.71
C ASP A 191 6.47 -7.06 -20.25
N GLU A 192 7.09 -5.94 -19.90
CA GLU A 192 8.45 -5.90 -19.37
C GLU A 192 8.58 -4.83 -18.28
N VAL A 193 8.88 -5.25 -17.06
CA VAL A 193 9.30 -4.33 -16.00
C VAL A 193 10.77 -4.62 -15.69
N PRO A 194 11.67 -3.61 -15.84
CA PRO A 194 13.11 -3.80 -15.63
C PRO A 194 13.51 -4.10 -14.17
N MET A 195 12.54 -4.32 -13.29
CA MET A 195 12.78 -4.63 -11.89
C MET A 195 12.44 -6.10 -11.60
N ALA A 196 13.48 -6.89 -11.42
CA ALA A 196 13.36 -8.16 -10.74
C ALA A 196 12.99 -7.89 -9.27
N VAL A 197 11.69 -7.78 -8.99
CA VAL A 197 11.22 -8.01 -7.62
C VAL A 197 11.59 -9.44 -7.32
N ALA A 198 12.46 -9.66 -6.36
CA ALA A 198 12.79 -11.01 -5.91
C ALA A 198 11.54 -11.58 -5.22
N LEU A 199 10.63 -12.18 -6.03
CA LEU A 199 9.35 -12.76 -5.60
C LEU A 199 9.53 -13.76 -4.45
N ALA A 200 10.70 -14.42 -4.36
CA ALA A 200 11.08 -15.25 -3.23
C ALA A 200 11.04 -14.53 -1.88
N ALA A 201 11.32 -13.22 -1.85
CA ALA A 201 11.23 -12.43 -0.62
C ALA A 201 9.77 -12.15 -0.20
N VAL A 202 8.84 -12.10 -1.15
CA VAL A 202 7.41 -11.85 -0.85
C VAL A 202 6.71 -13.10 -0.35
N SER A 203 7.09 -14.29 -0.85
CA SER A 203 6.52 -15.56 -0.40
C SER A 203 7.02 -15.99 0.99
N ALA A 204 8.14 -15.44 1.45
CA ALA A 204 8.68 -15.62 2.80
C ALA A 204 8.17 -14.58 3.80
N LEU A 205 7.36 -13.62 3.34
CA LEU A 205 6.67 -12.59 4.09
C LEU A 205 5.27 -13.04 4.45
#